data_7252f3346ae24ea2281480f7d685e443
#
_entry.id   7252f3346ae24ea2281480f7d685e443
#
_cell.length_a   1.000
_cell.length_b   1.000
_cell.length_c   1.000
_cell.angle_alpha   90.00
_cell.angle_beta   90.00
_cell.angle_gamma   90.00
#
_symmetry.space_group_name_H-M   'P 1'
#
loop_
_entity.id
_entity.type
_entity.pdbx_description
1 polymer ?
#
loop_
_entity_poly.entity_id
_entity_poly.type
_entity_poly.pdbx_seq_one_letter_code
_entity_poly.pdbx_strand_id
1 'polypeptide(L)'
;MVVAEKLVTAVQRGTASTRWRDLGDIWTLSHNHDLNGDVVLTAVDAVATYHQATLTSLSDVLEGFPPGTDRKWSNWLRKNKHPVPDDFTTVVAWVMKFGDPVVLRQVAGKVWDCSALQWRG
;
A
#
# COMPACT_ATOMS: atom_id res chain seq x y z
N MET A 1 -0.46 -9.90 9.85
CA MET A 1 -0.68 -9.89 8.39
C MET A 1 0.22 -8.86 7.74
N VAL A 2 1.01 -9.28 6.77
CA VAL A 2 2.04 -8.42 6.16
C VAL A 2 1.45 -7.21 5.44
N VAL A 3 0.39 -7.40 4.66
CA VAL A 3 -0.22 -6.29 3.91
C VAL A 3 -0.76 -5.21 4.85
N ALA A 4 -1.33 -5.60 5.98
CA ALA A 4 -1.84 -4.65 6.97
C ALA A 4 -0.71 -3.80 7.56
N GLU A 5 0.41 -4.43 7.90
CA GLU A 5 1.59 -3.71 8.42
C GLU A 5 2.14 -2.73 7.39
N LYS A 6 2.22 -3.13 6.12
CA LYS A 6 2.70 -2.26 5.04
C LYS A 6 1.80 -1.06 4.84
N LEU A 7 0.47 -1.26 4.86
CA LEU A 7 -0.49 -0.17 4.69
C LEU A 7 -0.43 0.83 5.85
N VAL A 8 -0.38 0.35 7.09
CA VAL A 8 -0.30 1.22 8.27
C VAL A 8 1.01 2.00 8.25
N THR A 9 2.12 1.36 7.91
CA THR A 9 3.42 2.03 7.79
C THR A 9 3.39 3.13 6.73
N ALA A 10 2.75 2.85 5.58
CA ALA A 10 2.63 3.85 4.51
C ALA A 10 1.85 5.08 4.98
N VAL A 11 0.77 4.89 5.75
CA VAL A 11 0.00 6.00 6.31
C VAL A 11 0.85 6.81 7.31
N GLN A 12 1.57 6.13 8.19
CA GLN A 12 2.35 6.81 9.22
C GLN A 12 3.53 7.59 8.65
N ARG A 13 4.18 7.08 7.61
CA ARG A 13 5.39 7.69 7.07
C ARG A 13 5.13 8.66 5.93
N GLY A 14 4.08 8.43 5.15
CA GLY A 14 3.73 9.31 4.03
C GLY A 14 4.90 9.53 3.08
N THR A 15 5.06 10.76 2.62
CA THR A 15 6.14 11.12 1.67
C THR A 15 7.52 11.20 2.32
N ALA A 16 7.61 11.15 3.64
CA ALA A 16 8.90 11.10 4.35
C ALA A 16 9.53 9.71 4.32
N SER A 17 8.80 8.71 3.82
CA SER A 17 9.29 7.34 3.80
C SER A 17 10.41 7.17 2.77
N THR A 18 11.48 6.51 3.19
CA THR A 18 12.50 5.96 2.29
C THR A 18 12.35 4.44 2.16
N ARG A 19 11.28 3.89 2.72
CA ARG A 19 11.01 2.45 2.72
C ARG A 19 10.19 2.08 1.49
N TRP A 20 10.76 2.35 0.33
CA TRP A 20 10.09 2.11 -0.95
C TRP A 20 9.75 0.64 -1.18
N ARG A 21 10.49 -0.27 -0.54
CA ARG A 21 10.19 -1.68 -0.60
C ARG A 21 8.78 -1.99 -0.10
N ASP A 22 8.30 -1.26 0.92
CA ASP A 22 6.94 -1.46 1.44
C ASP A 22 5.89 -1.17 0.37
N LEU A 23 6.08 -0.11 -0.43
CA LEU A 23 5.18 0.20 -1.54
C LEU A 23 5.24 -0.87 -2.63
N GLY A 24 6.43 -1.35 -2.96
CA GLY A 24 6.62 -2.45 -3.91
C GLY A 24 6.02 -3.75 -3.41
N ASP A 25 6.10 -4.03 -2.11
CA ASP A 25 5.51 -5.21 -1.50
C ASP A 25 3.98 -5.16 -1.56
N ILE A 26 3.37 -4.00 -1.36
CA ILE A 26 1.91 -3.83 -1.52
C ILE A 26 1.50 -4.15 -2.95
N TRP A 27 2.25 -3.65 -3.92
CA TRP A 27 2.02 -3.97 -5.34
C TRP A 27 2.05 -5.48 -5.57
N THR A 28 3.12 -6.14 -5.13
CA THR A 28 3.32 -7.58 -5.35
C THR A 28 2.23 -8.40 -4.66
N LEU A 29 1.93 -8.10 -3.39
CA LEU A 29 0.93 -8.84 -2.63
C LEU A 29 -0.46 -8.71 -3.24
N SER A 30 -0.85 -7.51 -3.67
CA SER A 30 -2.17 -7.28 -4.26
C SER A 30 -2.33 -7.91 -5.64
N HIS A 31 -1.23 -8.15 -6.37
CA HIS A 31 -1.28 -8.80 -7.67
C HIS A 31 -1.27 -10.33 -7.59
N ASN A 32 -0.82 -10.90 -6.48
CA ASN A 32 -0.58 -12.34 -6.37
C ASN A 32 -1.49 -13.06 -5.37
N HIS A 33 -2.27 -12.33 -4.57
CA HIS A 33 -3.08 -12.93 -3.52
C HIS A 33 -4.48 -12.33 -3.46
N ASP A 34 -5.48 -13.20 -3.34
CA ASP A 34 -6.82 -12.78 -2.96
C ASP A 34 -6.84 -12.50 -1.45
N LEU A 35 -7.63 -11.53 -1.03
CA LEU A 35 -7.70 -11.12 0.37
C LEU A 35 -9.15 -10.98 0.83
N ASN A 36 -9.43 -11.47 2.04
CA ASN A 36 -10.72 -11.26 2.67
C ASN A 36 -10.73 -9.88 3.35
N GLY A 37 -11.68 -9.02 2.95
CA GLY A 37 -11.75 -7.64 3.46
C GLY A 37 -11.93 -7.55 4.97
N ASP A 38 -12.74 -8.42 5.56
CA ASP A 38 -12.95 -8.41 7.02
C ASP A 38 -11.68 -8.81 7.77
N VAL A 39 -10.94 -9.79 7.25
CA VAL A 39 -9.66 -10.22 7.82
C VAL A 39 -8.64 -9.08 7.73
N VAL A 40 -8.57 -8.42 6.58
CA VAL A 40 -7.65 -7.28 6.38
C VAL A 40 -8.00 -6.14 7.33
N LEU A 41 -9.28 -5.79 7.48
CA LEU A 41 -9.72 -4.73 8.39
C LEU A 41 -9.36 -5.06 9.85
N THR A 42 -9.58 -6.30 10.29
CA THR A 42 -9.20 -6.72 11.64
C THR A 42 -7.71 -6.59 11.86
N ALA A 43 -6.90 -7.02 10.89
CA ALA A 43 -5.44 -6.92 10.97
C ALA A 43 -4.97 -5.47 10.97
N VAL A 44 -5.56 -4.60 10.13
CA VAL A 44 -5.21 -3.19 10.08
C VAL A 44 -5.52 -2.50 11.41
N ASP A 45 -6.68 -2.78 12.00
CA ASP A 45 -7.05 -2.23 13.30
C ASP A 45 -6.07 -2.65 14.39
N ALA A 46 -5.67 -3.92 14.40
CA ALA A 46 -4.70 -4.44 15.38
C ALA A 46 -3.34 -3.77 15.23
N VAL A 47 -2.84 -3.64 14.00
CA VAL A 47 -1.54 -3.00 13.73
C VAL A 47 -1.60 -1.52 14.07
N ALA A 48 -2.65 -0.82 13.68
CA ALA A 48 -2.81 0.60 13.97
C ALA A 48 -2.85 0.86 15.48
N THR A 49 -3.55 0.02 16.23
CA THR A 49 -3.62 0.11 17.70
C THR A 49 -2.24 -0.11 18.32
N TYR A 50 -1.53 -1.14 17.87
CA TYR A 50 -0.19 -1.46 18.36
C TYR A 50 0.79 -0.30 18.12
N HIS A 51 0.73 0.33 16.94
CA HIS A 51 1.59 1.45 16.59
C HIS A 51 1.06 2.80 17.06
N GLN A 52 -0.11 2.84 17.69
CA GLN A 52 -0.78 4.08 18.07
C GLN A 52 -0.94 5.02 16.87
N ALA A 53 -1.27 4.44 15.71
CA ALA A 53 -1.40 5.17 14.46
C ALA A 53 -2.82 5.70 14.28
N THR A 54 -2.94 6.94 13.81
CA THR A 54 -4.21 7.49 13.32
C THR A 54 -4.25 7.28 11.82
N LEU A 55 -5.24 6.53 11.34
CA LEU A 55 -5.36 6.21 9.92
C LEU A 55 -6.12 7.30 9.18
N THR A 56 -5.48 7.85 8.15
CA THR A 56 -6.09 8.76 7.18
C THR A 56 -5.93 8.13 5.80
N SER A 57 -6.51 8.74 4.75
CA SER A 57 -6.38 8.17 3.42
C SER A 57 -4.93 8.17 2.96
N LEU A 58 -4.55 7.14 2.18
CA LEU A 58 -3.23 7.11 1.55
C LEU A 58 -3.09 8.25 0.54
N SER A 59 -4.18 8.65 -0.10
CA SER A 59 -4.16 9.79 -1.02
C SER A 59 -3.72 11.07 -0.33
N ASP A 60 -4.12 11.29 0.93
CA ASP A 60 -3.72 12.48 1.68
C ASP A 60 -2.24 12.46 2.07
N VAL A 61 -1.70 11.29 2.43
CA VAL A 61 -0.33 11.20 2.96
C VAL A 61 0.72 10.93 1.90
N LEU A 62 0.35 10.39 0.73
CA LEU A 62 1.28 10.05 -0.34
C LEU A 62 1.34 11.09 -1.45
N GLU A 63 0.69 12.23 -1.30
CA GLU A 63 0.83 13.33 -2.24
C GLU A 63 2.12 14.11 -1.98
N GLY A 64 2.68 14.66 -3.04
CA GLY A 64 3.77 15.63 -2.92
C GLY A 64 5.13 15.02 -2.59
N PHE A 65 5.46 13.88 -3.17
CA PHE A 65 6.83 13.36 -3.06
C PHE A 65 7.84 14.36 -3.60
N PRO A 66 9.03 14.46 -2.96
CA PRO A 66 10.05 15.44 -3.38
C PRO A 66 10.51 15.21 -4.83
N PRO A 67 10.94 16.27 -5.53
CA PRO A 67 11.57 16.14 -6.84
C PRO A 67 12.74 15.15 -6.80
N GLY A 68 12.87 14.33 -7.83
CA GLY A 68 13.93 13.34 -7.93
C GLY A 68 13.58 11.98 -7.31
N THR A 69 12.40 11.83 -6.72
CA THR A 69 11.95 10.55 -6.16
C THR A 69 11.88 9.47 -7.23
N ASP A 70 11.41 9.78 -8.43
CA ASP A 70 11.37 8.81 -9.55
C ASP A 70 12.74 8.22 -9.85
N ARG A 71 13.78 9.07 -9.86
CA ARG A 71 15.15 8.62 -10.11
C ARG A 71 15.63 7.71 -8.98
N LYS A 72 15.37 8.08 -7.74
CA LYS A 72 15.75 7.27 -6.58
C LYS A 72 15.04 5.93 -6.59
N TRP A 73 13.77 5.90 -6.97
CA TRP A 73 12.99 4.69 -7.14
C TRP A 73 13.60 3.78 -8.20
N SER A 74 13.87 4.31 -9.39
CA SER A 74 14.48 3.55 -10.49
C SER A 74 15.84 2.97 -10.10
N ASN A 75 16.66 3.76 -9.40
CA ASN A 75 17.98 3.30 -8.92
C ASN A 75 17.81 2.17 -7.89
N TRP A 76 16.86 2.30 -6.98
CA TRP A 76 16.57 1.28 -5.97
C TRP A 76 16.10 -0.03 -6.63
N LEU A 77 15.20 0.05 -7.60
CA LEU A 77 14.70 -1.13 -8.33
C LEU A 77 15.83 -1.86 -9.04
N ARG A 78 16.70 -1.13 -9.72
CA ARG A 78 17.82 -1.69 -10.45
C ARG A 78 18.77 -2.44 -9.50
N LYS A 79 19.01 -1.86 -8.34
CA LYS A 79 19.89 -2.42 -7.33
C LYS A 79 19.29 -3.64 -6.64
N ASN A 80 17.99 -3.64 -6.40
CA ASN A 80 17.29 -4.68 -5.63
C ASN A 80 16.52 -5.68 -6.50
N LYS A 81 16.45 -5.46 -7.82
CA LYS A 81 15.79 -6.36 -8.77
C LYS A 81 14.37 -6.73 -8.38
N HIS A 82 13.61 -5.76 -7.89
CA HIS A 82 12.25 -5.97 -7.45
C HIS A 82 11.29 -6.01 -8.66
N PRO A 83 10.36 -7.00 -8.74
CA PRO A 83 9.49 -7.17 -9.92
C PRO A 83 8.27 -6.25 -9.89
N VAL A 84 8.48 -4.94 -9.92
CA VAL A 84 7.43 -3.92 -9.91
C VAL A 84 7.74 -2.87 -10.98
N PRO A 85 6.74 -2.03 -11.38
CA PRO A 85 6.97 -1.00 -12.39
C PRO A 85 8.09 -0.05 -12.03
N ASP A 86 8.85 0.39 -13.03
CA ASP A 86 9.89 1.39 -12.89
C ASP A 86 9.30 2.81 -12.69
N ASP A 87 8.06 3.02 -13.07
CA ASP A 87 7.37 4.30 -12.88
C ASP A 87 6.81 4.38 -11.47
N PHE A 88 7.45 5.18 -10.63
CA PHE A 88 7.05 5.37 -9.23
C PHE A 88 5.62 5.90 -9.10
N THR A 89 5.20 6.81 -9.99
CA THR A 89 3.85 7.37 -9.98
C THR A 89 2.79 6.27 -10.16
N THR A 90 3.07 5.31 -11.04
CA THR A 90 2.18 4.16 -11.25
C THR A 90 2.04 3.33 -9.97
N VAL A 91 3.14 3.07 -9.29
CA VAL A 91 3.12 2.29 -8.04
C VAL A 91 2.37 3.02 -6.94
N VAL A 92 2.61 4.33 -6.78
CA VAL A 92 1.92 5.15 -5.76
C VAL A 92 0.41 5.18 -6.05
N ALA A 93 0.02 5.41 -7.30
CA ALA A 93 -1.40 5.43 -7.68
C ALA A 93 -2.07 4.09 -7.40
N TRP A 94 -1.36 2.98 -7.63
CA TRP A 94 -1.86 1.65 -7.34
C TRP A 94 -2.04 1.43 -5.84
N VAL A 95 -1.07 1.82 -5.03
CA VAL A 95 -1.15 1.69 -3.57
C VAL A 95 -2.37 2.45 -3.05
N MET A 96 -2.63 3.64 -3.56
CA MET A 96 -3.82 4.42 -3.22
C MET A 96 -5.09 3.68 -3.61
N LYS A 97 -5.17 3.20 -4.84
CA LYS A 97 -6.35 2.51 -5.37
C LYS A 97 -6.68 1.24 -4.58
N PHE A 98 -5.67 0.46 -4.26
CA PHE A 98 -5.84 -0.77 -3.49
C PHE A 98 -6.09 -0.48 -2.01
N GLY A 99 -5.32 0.43 -1.45
CA GLY A 99 -5.24 0.63 0.01
C GLY A 99 -6.24 1.60 0.59
N ASP A 100 -6.65 2.65 -0.14
CA ASP A 100 -7.61 3.62 0.40
C ASP A 100 -8.92 2.97 0.83
N PRO A 101 -9.54 2.05 0.06
CA PRO A 101 -10.73 1.34 0.53
C PRO A 101 -10.51 0.60 1.85
N VAL A 102 -9.30 0.09 2.09
CA VAL A 102 -8.97 -0.59 3.34
C VAL A 102 -8.88 0.40 4.50
N VAL A 103 -8.06 1.44 4.37
CA VAL A 103 -7.85 2.39 5.48
C VAL A 103 -9.08 3.25 5.76
N LEU A 104 -9.95 3.44 4.78
CA LEU A 104 -11.24 4.12 4.93
C LEU A 104 -12.37 3.16 5.32
N ARG A 105 -12.05 1.90 5.59
CA ARG A 105 -12.96 0.87 6.08
C ARG A 105 -14.13 0.57 5.13
N GLN A 106 -13.86 0.56 3.84
CA GLN A 106 -14.87 0.35 2.79
C GLN A 106 -14.89 -1.09 2.25
N VAL A 107 -14.10 -2.00 2.84
CA VAL A 107 -13.97 -3.37 2.32
C VAL A 107 -14.65 -4.43 3.18
N ALA A 108 -15.48 -4.02 4.14
CA ALA A 108 -16.26 -4.96 4.95
C ALA A 108 -17.17 -5.81 4.06
N GLY A 109 -17.14 -7.11 4.24
CA GLY A 109 -17.92 -8.05 3.42
C GLY A 109 -17.44 -8.22 2.00
N LYS A 110 -16.26 -7.65 1.66
CA LYS A 110 -15.70 -7.73 0.31
C LYS A 110 -14.48 -8.63 0.27
N VAL A 111 -14.13 -9.04 -0.95
CA VAL A 111 -12.93 -9.85 -1.22
C VAL A 111 -12.11 -9.13 -2.30
N TRP A 112 -10.81 -9.03 -2.09
CA TRP A 112 -9.90 -8.58 -3.13
C TRP A 112 -9.66 -9.73 -4.10
N ASP A 113 -9.99 -9.50 -5.36
CA ASP A 113 -9.78 -10.44 -6.45
C ASP A 113 -8.51 -10.04 -7.21
N CYS A 114 -7.41 -10.76 -7.00
CA CYS A 114 -6.14 -10.42 -7.62
C CYS A 114 -6.12 -10.66 -9.13
N SER A 115 -7.04 -11.46 -9.66
CA SER A 115 -7.17 -11.65 -11.11
C SER A 115 -7.87 -10.48 -11.78
N ALA A 116 -8.90 -9.94 -11.13
CA ALA A 116 -9.65 -8.80 -11.62
C ALA A 116 -9.07 -7.46 -11.14
N LEU A 117 -8.19 -7.49 -10.15
CA LEU A 117 -7.55 -6.33 -9.53
C LEU A 117 -8.58 -5.35 -8.97
N GLN A 118 -9.53 -5.88 -8.22
CA GLN A 118 -10.57 -5.05 -7.61
C GLN A 118 -11.17 -5.72 -6.37
N TRP A 119 -11.73 -4.88 -5.49
CA TRP A 119 -12.54 -5.34 -4.37
C TRP A 119 -13.94 -5.69 -4.88
N ARG A 120 -14.39 -6.89 -4.56
CA ARG A 120 -15.72 -7.38 -4.94
C ARG A 120 -16.58 -7.61 -3.70
N GLY A 121 -17.82 -7.19 -3.79
CA GLY A 121 -18.81 -7.39 -2.73
C GLY A 121 -19.59 -8.69 -2.83
#